data_01ab07ca2812b176c0f376b9be71bfbb
#
_entry.id   01ab07ca2812b176c0f376b9be71bfbb
#
_cell.length_a   1.000
_cell.length_b   1.000
_cell.length_c   1.000
_cell.angle_alpha   90.00
_cell.angle_beta   90.00
_cell.angle_gamma   90.00
#
_symmetry.space_group_name_H-M   'P 1'
#
loop_
_entity.id
_entity.type
_entity.pdbx_description
1 polymer ?
#
loop_
_entity_poly.entity_id
_entity_poly.type
_entity_poly.pdbx_seq_one_letter_code
_entity_poly.pdbx_strand_id
1 'polypeptide(L)'
;DPRFPRFFAYLALFCASMLTLVLADHFVLLYMGWELVGLCSYLLIGFWFEKPAAAAAARKAFITTRIGDTGLLLGILLLAWTGGALQFEQLPQIRGQLPTGLLTLISVLVFFGAVGKSAQIPLHVWLPDAMEGPTPVSALIHAATMVAAGVYLVARTIPIYPAEVQAAAALIGAFTA
;
A
#
# COMPACT_ATOMS: atom_id res chain seq x y z
N ASP A 1 -23.35 8.00 -17.36
CA ASP A 1 -22.76 6.75 -17.84
C ASP A 1 -23.75 5.60 -17.56
N PRO A 2 -24.06 4.74 -18.53
CA PRO A 2 -24.98 3.61 -18.34
C PRO A 2 -24.46 2.59 -17.32
N ARG A 3 -23.19 2.63 -16.95
CA ARG A 3 -22.55 1.74 -15.95
C ARG A 3 -22.54 2.31 -14.53
N PHE A 4 -23.45 3.25 -14.23
CA PHE A 4 -23.60 3.87 -12.92
C PHE A 4 -23.64 2.85 -11.75
N PRO A 5 -24.43 1.75 -11.78
CA PRO A 5 -24.41 0.78 -10.70
C PRO A 5 -23.05 0.13 -10.47
N ARG A 6 -22.33 -0.19 -11.54
CA ARG A 6 -20.96 -0.76 -11.47
C ARG A 6 -19.99 0.21 -10.81
N PHE A 7 -20.06 1.50 -11.15
CA PHE A 7 -19.21 2.53 -10.56
C PHE A 7 -19.36 2.59 -9.04
N PHE A 8 -20.60 2.69 -8.56
CA PHE A 8 -20.86 2.78 -7.14
C PHE A 8 -20.59 1.48 -6.38
N ALA A 9 -20.78 0.31 -7.02
CA ALA A 9 -20.38 -0.97 -6.44
C ALA A 9 -18.86 -1.04 -6.21
N TYR A 10 -18.05 -0.63 -7.19
CA TYR A 10 -16.59 -0.59 -7.04
C TYR A 10 -16.15 0.45 -6.00
N LEU A 11 -16.81 1.61 -5.98
CA LEU A 11 -16.53 2.66 -5.00
C LEU A 11 -16.86 2.20 -3.57
N ALA A 12 -18.02 1.56 -3.37
CA ALA A 12 -18.40 1.01 -2.08
C ALA A 12 -17.43 -0.09 -1.60
N LEU A 13 -17.02 -0.99 -2.51
CA LEU A 13 -16.04 -2.02 -2.20
C LEU A 13 -14.69 -1.39 -1.84
N PHE A 14 -14.26 -0.35 -2.56
CA PHE A 14 -13.04 0.38 -2.25
C PHE A 14 -13.09 1.01 -0.85
N CYS A 15 -14.18 1.69 -0.52
CA CYS A 15 -14.37 2.28 0.81
C CYS A 15 -14.36 1.22 1.92
N ALA A 16 -15.07 0.10 1.73
CA ALA A 16 -15.07 -1.00 2.68
C ALA A 16 -13.66 -1.59 2.87
N SER A 17 -12.92 -1.77 1.77
CA SER A 17 -11.54 -2.27 1.80
C SER A 17 -10.61 -1.32 2.55
N MET A 18 -10.75 -0.01 2.33
CA MET A 18 -9.94 1.00 3.03
C MET A 18 -10.28 1.06 4.53
N LEU A 19 -11.56 0.96 4.89
CA LEU A 19 -11.97 0.87 6.30
C LEU A 19 -11.41 -0.38 6.97
N THR A 20 -11.44 -1.52 6.29
CA THR A 20 -10.82 -2.76 6.78
C THR A 20 -9.33 -2.57 7.04
N LEU A 21 -8.63 -1.88 6.12
CA LEU A 21 -7.21 -1.59 6.26
C LEU A 21 -6.91 -0.72 7.48
N VAL A 22 -7.61 0.41 7.64
CA VAL A 22 -7.30 1.38 8.70
C VAL A 22 -7.77 0.93 10.09
N LEU A 23 -8.79 0.07 10.15
CA LEU A 23 -9.30 -0.51 11.40
C LEU A 23 -8.58 -1.80 11.79
N ALA A 24 -7.66 -2.29 10.96
CA ALA A 24 -6.91 -3.50 11.27
C ALA A 24 -6.02 -3.31 12.50
N ASP A 25 -6.04 -4.27 13.40
CA ASP A 25 -5.19 -4.35 14.59
C ASP A 25 -3.99 -5.28 14.41
N HIS A 26 -3.97 -6.07 13.33
CA HIS A 26 -2.89 -6.98 12.99
C HIS A 26 -2.57 -6.99 11.50
N PHE A 27 -1.35 -7.43 11.17
CA PHE A 27 -0.82 -7.40 9.79
C PHE A 27 -1.62 -8.20 8.78
N VAL A 28 -2.21 -9.34 9.15
CA VAL A 28 -2.97 -10.16 8.19
C VAL A 28 -4.21 -9.43 7.72
N LEU A 29 -4.96 -8.83 8.64
CA LEU A 29 -6.16 -8.07 8.28
C LEU A 29 -5.79 -6.80 7.50
N LEU A 30 -4.73 -6.11 7.92
CA LEU A 30 -4.18 -4.97 7.18
C LEU A 30 -3.83 -5.38 5.75
N TYR A 31 -3.11 -6.51 5.56
CA TYR A 31 -2.71 -6.99 4.25
C TYR A 31 -3.92 -7.37 3.38
N MET A 32 -4.97 -8.00 3.94
CA MET A 32 -6.20 -8.27 3.21
C MET A 32 -6.87 -6.99 2.70
N GLY A 33 -7.01 -5.97 3.55
CA GLY A 33 -7.50 -4.65 3.15
C GLY A 33 -6.60 -4.00 2.10
N TRP A 34 -5.29 -4.11 2.27
CA TRP A 34 -4.26 -3.59 1.37
C TRP A 34 -4.39 -4.13 -0.05
N GLU A 35 -4.56 -5.44 -0.18
CA GLU A 35 -4.75 -6.13 -1.44
C GLU A 35 -6.08 -5.77 -2.12
N LEU A 36 -7.16 -5.71 -1.33
CA LEU A 36 -8.48 -5.33 -1.83
C LEU A 36 -8.50 -3.88 -2.32
N VAL A 37 -7.86 -2.94 -1.63
CA VAL A 37 -7.68 -1.56 -2.11
C VAL A 37 -6.94 -1.54 -3.45
N GLY A 38 -5.89 -2.36 -3.61
CA GLY A 38 -5.17 -2.51 -4.87
C GLY A 38 -6.05 -3.01 -6.01
N LEU A 39 -6.85 -4.04 -5.75
CA LEU A 39 -7.80 -4.58 -6.73
C LEU A 39 -8.88 -3.55 -7.10
N CYS A 40 -9.46 -2.88 -6.12
CA CYS A 40 -10.49 -1.87 -6.37
C CYS A 40 -9.94 -0.68 -7.17
N SER A 41 -8.70 -0.26 -6.89
CA SER A 41 -8.05 0.81 -7.66
C SER A 41 -7.86 0.41 -9.12
N TYR A 42 -7.45 -0.84 -9.39
CA TYR A 42 -7.38 -1.38 -10.75
C TYR A 42 -8.73 -1.28 -11.48
N LEU A 43 -9.82 -1.72 -10.82
CA LEU A 43 -11.17 -1.69 -11.41
C LEU A 43 -11.69 -0.27 -11.64
N LEU A 44 -11.32 0.66 -10.78
CA LEU A 44 -11.74 2.06 -10.84
C LEU A 44 -10.92 2.88 -11.84
N ILE A 45 -9.59 2.71 -11.89
CA ILE A 45 -8.73 3.36 -12.91
C ILE A 45 -9.12 2.86 -14.29
N GLY A 46 -9.33 1.55 -14.44
CA GLY A 46 -9.78 0.91 -15.67
C GLY A 46 -11.30 0.92 -15.88
N PHE A 47 -12.03 1.84 -15.26
CA PHE A 47 -13.49 1.85 -15.36
C PHE A 47 -13.98 1.95 -16.80
N TRP A 48 -13.31 2.75 -17.60
CA TRP A 48 -13.52 2.85 -19.04
C TRP A 48 -12.58 1.93 -19.82
N PHE A 49 -12.63 0.64 -19.50
CA PHE A 49 -11.73 -0.37 -20.05
C PHE A 49 -11.72 -0.49 -21.59
N GLU A 50 -12.75 0.02 -22.26
CA GLU A 50 -12.79 0.12 -23.72
C GLU A 50 -11.77 1.13 -24.28
N LYS A 51 -11.32 2.08 -23.44
CA LYS A 51 -10.26 3.00 -23.81
C LYS A 51 -8.90 2.31 -23.58
N PRO A 52 -8.09 2.11 -24.63
CA PRO A 52 -6.78 1.45 -24.47
C PRO A 52 -5.88 2.14 -23.45
N ALA A 53 -5.93 3.47 -23.35
CA ALA A 53 -5.17 4.25 -22.37
C ALA A 53 -5.58 3.90 -20.94
N ALA A 54 -6.87 3.89 -20.61
CA ALA A 54 -7.37 3.55 -19.29
C ALA A 54 -7.05 2.09 -18.90
N ALA A 55 -7.18 1.16 -19.84
CA ALA A 55 -6.82 -0.24 -19.63
C ALA A 55 -5.31 -0.43 -19.39
N ALA A 56 -4.47 0.31 -20.13
CA ALA A 56 -3.01 0.29 -19.94
C ALA A 56 -2.61 0.91 -18.60
N ALA A 57 -3.20 2.06 -18.25
CA ALA A 57 -2.97 2.74 -16.97
C ALA A 57 -3.33 1.85 -15.77
N ALA A 58 -4.50 1.19 -15.82
CA ALA A 58 -4.93 0.27 -14.77
C ALA A 58 -3.95 -0.89 -14.59
N ARG A 59 -3.53 -1.53 -15.69
CA ARG A 59 -2.53 -2.62 -15.64
C ARG A 59 -1.20 -2.14 -15.08
N LYS A 60 -0.70 -0.97 -15.52
CA LYS A 60 0.54 -0.39 -15.03
C LYS A 60 0.47 -0.12 -13.54
N ALA A 61 -0.59 0.54 -13.06
CA ALA A 61 -0.80 0.82 -11.65
C ALA A 61 -0.83 -0.48 -10.84
N PHE A 62 -1.60 -1.48 -11.26
CA PHE A 62 -1.74 -2.74 -10.56
C PHE A 62 -0.40 -3.50 -10.46
N ILE A 63 0.31 -3.67 -11.58
CA ILE A 63 1.59 -4.39 -11.59
C ILE A 63 2.64 -3.68 -10.73
N THR A 64 2.75 -2.35 -10.87
CA THR A 64 3.74 -1.57 -10.12
C THR A 64 3.49 -1.63 -8.60
N THR A 65 2.23 -1.49 -8.17
CA THR A 65 1.90 -1.60 -6.75
C THR A 65 2.09 -3.01 -6.21
N ARG A 66 1.84 -4.05 -7.03
CA ARG A 66 2.07 -5.46 -6.65
C ARG A 66 3.54 -5.78 -6.36
N ILE A 67 4.48 -5.12 -7.02
CA ILE A 67 5.90 -5.27 -6.68
C ILE A 67 6.13 -4.84 -5.22
N GLY A 68 5.57 -3.70 -4.80
CA GLY A 68 5.62 -3.25 -3.41
C GLY A 68 4.88 -4.19 -2.45
N ASP A 69 3.68 -4.64 -2.84
CA ASP A 69 2.83 -5.54 -2.04
C ASP A 69 3.53 -6.89 -1.76
N THR A 70 4.29 -7.40 -2.73
CA THR A 70 5.11 -8.62 -2.55
C THR A 70 6.18 -8.42 -1.47
N GLY A 71 6.82 -7.25 -1.45
CA GLY A 71 7.77 -6.91 -0.39
C GLY A 71 7.08 -6.88 0.99
N LEU A 72 5.94 -6.21 1.08
CA LEU A 72 5.15 -6.17 2.32
C LEU A 72 4.78 -7.59 2.80
N LEU A 73 4.31 -8.45 1.89
CA LEU A 73 3.97 -9.84 2.23
C LEU A 73 5.19 -10.59 2.81
N LEU A 74 6.34 -10.51 2.13
CA LEU A 74 7.55 -11.15 2.59
C LEU A 74 7.99 -10.61 3.97
N GLY A 75 7.87 -9.30 4.20
CA GLY A 75 8.14 -8.70 5.51
C GLY A 75 7.21 -9.24 6.60
N ILE A 76 5.91 -9.35 6.32
CA ILE A 76 4.93 -9.93 7.25
C ILE A 76 5.23 -11.41 7.53
N LEU A 77 5.55 -12.20 6.51
CA LEU A 77 5.88 -13.62 6.68
C LEU A 77 7.16 -13.81 7.50
N LEU A 78 8.19 -13.00 7.27
CA LEU A 78 9.41 -13.03 8.08
C LEU A 78 9.12 -12.63 9.52
N LEU A 79 8.32 -11.60 9.74
CA LEU A 79 7.91 -11.17 11.07
C LEU A 79 7.16 -12.27 11.81
N ALA A 80 6.22 -12.95 11.14
CA ALA A 80 5.47 -14.06 11.67
C ALA A 80 6.37 -15.25 12.04
N TRP A 81 7.32 -15.57 11.17
CA TRP A 81 8.24 -16.70 11.34
C TRP A 81 9.23 -16.49 12.49
N THR A 82 9.78 -15.29 12.60
CA THR A 82 10.90 -14.99 13.52
C THR A 82 10.45 -14.33 14.81
N GLY A 83 9.47 -13.44 14.77
CA GLY A 83 8.98 -12.70 15.91
C GLY A 83 7.74 -13.32 16.56
N GLY A 84 7.06 -14.25 15.88
CA GLY A 84 5.86 -14.91 16.40
C GLY A 84 4.66 -13.97 16.60
N ALA A 85 4.76 -12.72 16.20
CA ALA A 85 3.78 -11.68 16.48
C ALA A 85 3.31 -10.97 15.22
N LEU A 86 2.01 -10.87 15.08
CA LEU A 86 1.34 -10.18 13.96
C LEU A 86 0.51 -8.99 14.40
N GLN A 87 0.37 -8.76 15.72
CA GLN A 87 -0.35 -7.62 16.27
C GLN A 87 0.55 -6.39 16.38
N PHE A 88 0.03 -5.22 16.05
CA PHE A 88 0.81 -3.99 16.10
C PHE A 88 1.27 -3.61 17.50
N GLU A 89 0.50 -3.97 18.53
CA GLU A 89 0.86 -3.72 19.94
C GLU A 89 2.13 -4.46 20.39
N GLN A 90 2.47 -5.56 19.72
CA GLN A 90 3.63 -6.38 20.05
C GLN A 90 4.92 -5.89 19.38
N LEU A 91 4.85 -4.96 18.42
CA LEU A 91 6.01 -4.48 17.66
C LEU A 91 7.15 -3.90 18.53
N PRO A 92 6.88 -3.10 19.58
CA PRO A 92 7.95 -2.60 20.44
C PRO A 92 8.73 -3.70 21.15
N GLN A 93 8.06 -4.80 21.52
CA GLN A 93 8.68 -5.95 22.19
C GLN A 93 9.58 -6.73 21.21
N ILE A 94 9.12 -6.93 19.98
CA ILE A 94 9.86 -7.61 18.92
C ILE A 94 11.18 -6.89 18.62
N ARG A 95 11.17 -5.56 18.63
CA ARG A 95 12.38 -4.77 18.42
C ARG A 95 13.53 -5.13 19.37
N GLY A 96 13.22 -5.49 20.60
CA GLY A 96 14.22 -5.91 21.60
C GLY A 96 14.66 -7.37 21.47
N GLN A 97 13.93 -8.20 20.73
CA GLN A 97 14.15 -9.64 20.66
C GLN A 97 14.89 -10.07 19.38
N LEU A 98 14.71 -9.34 18.27
CA LEU A 98 15.30 -9.71 17.00
C LEU A 98 16.69 -9.09 16.79
N PRO A 99 17.61 -9.81 16.12
CA PRO A 99 18.88 -9.24 15.66
C PRO A 99 18.66 -8.03 14.76
N THR A 100 19.49 -6.99 14.91
CA THR A 100 19.34 -5.73 14.16
C THR A 100 19.28 -5.94 12.65
N GLY A 101 20.13 -6.81 12.06
CA GLY A 101 20.13 -7.08 10.63
C GLY A 101 18.82 -7.69 10.12
N LEU A 102 18.19 -8.59 10.89
CA LEU A 102 16.90 -9.18 10.55
C LEU A 102 15.78 -8.14 10.67
N LEU A 103 15.84 -7.32 11.72
CA LEU A 103 14.89 -6.23 11.92
C LEU A 103 14.97 -5.20 10.79
N THR A 104 16.19 -4.86 10.33
CA THR A 104 16.41 -3.99 9.16
C THR A 104 15.78 -4.60 7.91
N LEU A 105 16.02 -5.89 7.65
CA LEU A 105 15.43 -6.57 6.48
C LEU A 105 13.89 -6.55 6.51
N ILE A 106 13.28 -6.91 7.63
CA ILE A 106 11.82 -6.90 7.81
C ILE A 106 11.28 -5.48 7.58
N SER A 107 11.91 -4.48 8.20
CA SER A 107 11.49 -3.07 8.09
C SER A 107 11.58 -2.54 6.67
N VAL A 108 12.65 -2.86 5.93
CA VAL A 108 12.80 -2.48 4.50
C VAL A 108 11.72 -3.14 3.65
N LEU A 109 11.44 -4.42 3.86
CA LEU A 109 10.41 -5.16 3.12
C LEU A 109 9.01 -4.59 3.40
N VAL A 110 8.69 -4.28 4.65
CA VAL A 110 7.42 -3.63 5.02
C VAL A 110 7.33 -2.22 4.41
N PHE A 111 8.40 -1.43 4.50
CA PHE A 111 8.46 -0.10 3.91
C PHE A 111 8.31 -0.13 2.37
N PHE A 112 8.78 -1.19 1.72
CA PHE A 112 8.64 -1.34 0.27
C PHE A 112 7.17 -1.41 -0.18
N GLY A 113 6.28 -1.95 0.66
CA GLY A 113 4.83 -1.85 0.45
C GLY A 113 4.34 -0.39 0.42
N ALA A 114 4.82 0.44 1.35
CA ALA A 114 4.51 1.87 1.37
C ALA A 114 5.05 2.58 0.13
N VAL A 115 6.27 2.25 -0.33
CA VAL A 115 6.85 2.78 -1.58
C VAL A 115 5.94 2.53 -2.77
N GLY A 116 5.36 1.34 -2.88
CA GLY A 116 4.43 0.99 -3.96
C GLY A 116 3.13 1.79 -3.95
N LYS A 117 2.42 1.79 -2.82
CA LYS A 117 1.10 2.46 -2.70
C LYS A 117 1.20 3.99 -2.65
N SER A 118 2.23 4.53 -2.01
CA SER A 118 2.43 5.98 -1.91
C SER A 118 3.19 6.57 -3.10
N ALA A 119 3.36 5.78 -4.17
CA ALA A 119 4.03 6.23 -5.40
C ALA A 119 5.40 6.89 -5.12
N GLN A 120 6.18 6.30 -4.24
CA GLN A 120 7.53 6.75 -3.91
C GLN A 120 8.52 6.25 -4.97
N ILE A 121 9.64 6.95 -5.14
CA ILE A 121 10.73 6.50 -6.02
C ILE A 121 11.26 5.14 -5.52
N PRO A 122 11.43 4.12 -6.42
CA PRO A 122 11.28 4.14 -7.88
C PRO A 122 9.89 3.74 -8.40
N LEU A 123 8.91 3.43 -7.54
CA LEU A 123 7.60 2.90 -7.92
C LEU A 123 6.53 4.00 -8.18
N HIS A 124 6.94 5.23 -8.48
CA HIS A 124 6.05 6.38 -8.69
C HIS A 124 5.39 6.43 -10.08
N VAL A 125 5.89 5.65 -11.03
CA VAL A 125 5.56 5.74 -12.47
C VAL A 125 4.10 5.45 -12.83
N TRP A 126 3.33 4.88 -11.93
CA TRP A 126 1.91 4.56 -12.15
C TRP A 126 0.98 5.74 -11.84
N LEU A 127 1.42 6.65 -10.97
CA LEU A 127 0.58 7.73 -10.42
C LEU A 127 0.06 8.70 -11.49
N PRO A 128 0.89 9.21 -12.43
CA PRO A 128 0.40 10.11 -13.48
C PRO A 128 -0.62 9.44 -14.40
N ASP A 129 -0.38 8.19 -14.79
CA ASP A 129 -1.25 7.46 -15.71
C ASP A 129 -2.61 7.10 -15.06
N ALA A 130 -2.65 6.96 -13.75
CA ALA A 130 -3.88 6.66 -13.02
C ALA A 130 -4.96 7.76 -13.14
N MET A 131 -4.61 8.93 -13.65
CA MET A 131 -5.55 10.02 -13.98
C MET A 131 -6.48 9.71 -15.16
N GLU A 132 -6.26 8.64 -15.91
CA GLU A 132 -7.18 8.14 -16.95
C GLU A 132 -8.52 7.62 -16.39
N GLY A 133 -8.60 7.37 -15.11
CA GLY A 133 -9.84 7.00 -14.42
C GLY A 133 -10.79 8.20 -14.24
N PRO A 134 -12.07 7.94 -13.86
CA PRO A 134 -13.02 9.00 -13.56
C PRO A 134 -12.51 9.96 -12.47
N THR A 135 -12.71 11.28 -12.63
CA THR A 135 -12.22 12.32 -11.71
C THR A 135 -12.51 12.05 -10.23
N PRO A 136 -13.73 11.60 -9.81
CA PRO A 136 -13.99 11.30 -8.41
C PRO A 136 -13.11 10.16 -7.86
N VAL A 137 -12.78 9.21 -8.72
CA VAL A 137 -11.89 8.08 -8.39
C VAL A 137 -10.46 8.58 -8.19
N SER A 138 -9.97 9.40 -9.13
CA SER A 138 -8.62 9.96 -9.01
C SER A 138 -8.47 10.79 -7.73
N ALA A 139 -9.46 11.62 -7.40
CA ALA A 139 -9.46 12.39 -6.15
C ALA A 139 -9.42 11.47 -4.91
N LEU A 140 -10.21 10.40 -4.90
CA LEU A 140 -10.26 9.47 -3.76
C LEU A 140 -8.96 8.67 -3.61
N ILE A 141 -8.46 8.08 -4.70
CA ILE A 141 -7.26 7.22 -4.68
C ILE A 141 -6.02 8.02 -4.30
N HIS A 142 -5.82 9.19 -4.92
CA HIS A 142 -4.56 9.92 -4.81
C HIS A 142 -4.51 10.84 -3.58
N ALA A 143 -5.62 11.48 -3.20
CA ALA A 143 -5.61 12.41 -2.09
C ALA A 143 -5.91 11.73 -0.73
N ALA A 144 -6.98 10.94 -0.66
CA ALA A 144 -7.55 10.56 0.63
C ALA A 144 -7.24 9.13 1.09
N THR A 145 -6.91 8.19 0.20
CA THR A 145 -6.94 6.78 0.58
C THR A 145 -5.69 5.98 0.18
N MET A 146 -5.54 5.57 -1.09
CA MET A 146 -4.51 4.61 -1.46
C MET A 146 -3.08 5.11 -1.21
N VAL A 147 -2.79 6.36 -1.56
CA VAL A 147 -1.49 6.98 -1.31
C VAL A 147 -1.27 7.17 0.19
N ALA A 148 -2.30 7.59 0.92
CA ALA A 148 -2.27 7.75 2.37
C ALA A 148 -2.12 6.40 3.12
N ALA A 149 -2.55 5.26 2.52
CA ALA A 149 -2.36 3.94 3.12
C ALA A 149 -0.89 3.60 3.37
N GLY A 150 0.03 4.02 2.49
CA GLY A 150 1.46 3.83 2.73
C GLY A 150 1.98 4.67 3.90
N VAL A 151 1.51 5.90 4.04
CA VAL A 151 1.83 6.75 5.21
C VAL A 151 1.30 6.11 6.49
N TYR A 152 0.06 5.62 6.47
CA TYR A 152 -0.55 4.89 7.58
C TYR A 152 0.27 3.65 7.96
N LEU A 153 0.70 2.84 6.98
CA LEU A 153 1.54 1.67 7.21
C LEU A 153 2.84 2.05 7.92
N VAL A 154 3.54 3.07 7.44
CA VAL A 154 4.80 3.56 8.07
C VAL A 154 4.54 4.02 9.49
N ALA A 155 3.50 4.81 9.73
CA ALA A 155 3.15 5.28 11.08
C ALA A 155 2.87 4.13 12.05
N ARG A 156 2.19 3.07 11.59
CA ARG A 156 1.89 1.88 12.41
C ARG A 156 3.10 0.99 12.67
N THR A 157 4.07 0.99 11.76
CA THR A 157 5.23 0.09 11.82
C THR A 157 6.54 0.76 12.24
N ILE A 158 6.56 2.08 12.43
CA ILE A 158 7.75 2.83 12.85
C ILE A 158 8.43 2.27 14.10
N PRO A 159 7.73 1.64 15.07
CA PRO A 159 8.37 1.07 16.24
C PRO A 159 9.42 -0.01 15.95
N ILE A 160 9.29 -0.73 14.82
CA ILE A 160 10.27 -1.75 14.41
C ILE A 160 11.40 -1.20 13.53
N TYR A 161 11.30 0.06 13.06
CA TYR A 161 12.29 0.61 12.13
C TYR A 161 13.58 1.01 12.85
N PRO A 162 14.73 0.41 12.53
CA PRO A 162 16.03 0.91 12.94
C PRO A 162 16.31 2.31 12.37
N ALA A 163 17.27 3.03 12.96
CA ALA A 163 17.57 4.41 12.55
C ALA A 163 17.95 4.54 11.06
N GLU A 164 18.67 3.55 10.53
CA GLU A 164 19.06 3.52 9.11
C GLU A 164 17.83 3.45 8.19
N VAL A 165 16.82 2.65 8.55
CA VAL A 165 15.58 2.52 7.76
C VAL A 165 14.74 3.78 7.85
N GLN A 166 14.68 4.42 9.04
CA GLN A 166 14.02 5.72 9.20
C GLN A 166 14.69 6.80 8.34
N ALA A 167 16.02 6.85 8.32
CA ALA A 167 16.77 7.77 7.49
C ALA A 167 16.55 7.52 5.99
N ALA A 168 16.56 6.25 5.56
CA ALA A 168 16.29 5.87 4.18
C ALA A 168 14.85 6.26 3.77
N ALA A 169 13.86 6.02 4.62
CA ALA A 169 12.47 6.41 4.38
C ALA A 169 12.33 7.94 4.24
N ALA A 170 12.99 8.71 5.10
CA ALA A 170 13.00 10.17 5.03
C ALA A 170 13.65 10.67 3.73
N LEU A 171 14.78 10.08 3.31
CA LEU A 171 15.45 10.43 2.05
C LEU A 171 14.56 10.11 0.84
N ILE A 172 13.98 8.91 0.77
CA ILE A 172 13.06 8.52 -0.32
C ILE A 172 11.87 9.49 -0.39
N GLY A 173 11.30 9.85 0.76
CA GLY A 173 10.24 10.84 0.82
C GLY A 173 10.67 12.22 0.32
N ALA A 174 11.84 12.69 0.73
CA ALA A 174 12.38 13.99 0.29
C ALA A 174 12.68 14.03 -1.22
N PHE A 175 13.19 12.93 -1.79
CA PHE A 175 13.43 12.84 -3.24
C PHE A 175 12.15 12.68 -4.06
N THR A 176 11.07 12.21 -3.45
CA THR A 176 9.78 12.02 -4.14
C THR A 176 8.94 13.28 -4.15
N ALA A 177 9.11 14.15 -3.15
CA ALA A 177 8.38 15.42 -3.02
C ALA A 177 8.82 16.45 -4.07
#